data_cc62898de14e5d1390fd5dfeed6a9bc5
#
_entry.id   cc62898de14e5d1390fd5dfeed6a9bc5
#
_cell.length_a   1.000
_cell.length_b   1.000
_cell.length_c   1.000
_cell.angle_alpha   90.00
_cell.angle_beta   90.00
_cell.angle_gamma   90.00
#
_symmetry.space_group_name_H-M   'P 1'
#
loop_
_entity.id
_entity.type
_entity.pdbx_description
1 polymer ?
#
loop_
_entity_poly.entity_id
_entity_poly.type
_entity_poly.pdbx_seq_one_letter_code
_entity_poly.pdbx_strand_id
1 'polypeptide(L)'
;MKVSLKTTLSAVVLCAAGAALAGERMVIEAILIRVNDRIMTVGDFRQRLQVELSQIPAPPVGEALRTFSQALFESVLDEMVLLERAQEKRILVDEEMVDQAIDSLREENNLQEDAAFAQALESAGLSEEKLRERYRRSMLIQRTAQSEVKPSEITEEQLRQRYEAELDSYRIPAKVELEQLFFPIAADGSDRDQVMRLARGLVDRVRQGSDLKAEATLAGIQLQELGAIPEADLRQDLRQVLEELEEGGLTNPLDTGGGIQVIRLVRRIEAGVQLFDEVKELIRRQVSLESYEQQTRGVVERLKEEYLVKVDQEGLAEIIDQLIMALGEA
;
A
#
# COMPACT_ATOMS: atom_id res chain seq x y z
N MET A 1 -62.35 68.33 -46.24
CA MET A 1 -61.19 68.86 -45.47
C MET A 1 -60.00 67.89 -45.64
N LYS A 2 -58.97 68.37 -46.21
CA LYS A 2 -57.78 67.59 -46.70
C LYS A 2 -56.88 67.20 -45.53
N VAL A 3 -56.54 65.96 -45.39
CA VAL A 3 -55.41 65.53 -44.57
C VAL A 3 -54.37 64.81 -45.49
N SER A 4 -53.23 65.43 -45.56
CA SER A 4 -52.08 65.06 -46.34
C SER A 4 -51.33 63.91 -45.65
N LEU A 5 -51.13 62.80 -46.34
CA LEU A 5 -50.35 61.67 -45.90
C LEU A 5 -48.93 61.78 -46.48
N LYS A 6 -47.99 62.18 -45.69
CA LYS A 6 -46.55 62.17 -46.03
C LYS A 6 -46.00 60.78 -45.76
N THR A 7 -45.73 60.07 -46.83
CA THR A 7 -44.96 58.81 -46.84
C THR A 7 -43.50 59.08 -46.58
N THR A 8 -42.98 58.66 -45.42
CA THR A 8 -41.57 58.56 -45.17
C THR A 8 -41.12 57.11 -45.45
N LEU A 9 -40.31 56.98 -46.48
CA LEU A 9 -39.68 55.74 -46.91
C LEU A 9 -38.52 55.49 -45.95
N SER A 10 -38.72 54.57 -44.97
CA SER A 10 -37.61 54.08 -44.10
C SER A 10 -36.96 52.89 -44.77
N ALA A 11 -35.70 53.10 -45.19
CA ALA A 11 -34.84 52.05 -45.67
C ALA A 11 -34.53 51.07 -44.54
N VAL A 12 -35.07 49.86 -44.64
CA VAL A 12 -34.73 48.74 -43.76
C VAL A 12 -33.39 48.18 -44.29
N VAL A 13 -32.29 48.54 -43.59
CA VAL A 13 -31.01 47.87 -43.78
C VAL A 13 -31.13 46.47 -43.19
N LEU A 14 -31.22 45.48 -44.06
CA LEU A 14 -31.18 44.04 -43.69
C LEU A 14 -29.75 43.71 -43.30
N CYS A 15 -29.41 43.84 -42.02
CA CYS A 15 -28.20 43.21 -41.49
C CYS A 15 -28.43 41.69 -41.54
N ALA A 16 -27.90 41.03 -42.57
CA ALA A 16 -27.70 39.60 -42.60
C ALA A 16 -26.65 39.29 -41.49
N ALA A 17 -27.14 39.04 -40.28
CA ALA A 17 -26.33 38.38 -39.29
C ALA A 17 -26.05 36.97 -39.81
N GLY A 18 -24.84 36.79 -40.34
CA GLY A 18 -24.29 35.45 -40.60
C GLY A 18 -24.26 34.71 -39.27
N ALA A 19 -25.21 33.81 -39.03
CA ALA A 19 -25.11 32.78 -38.06
C ALA A 19 -23.84 31.97 -38.45
N ALA A 20 -22.73 32.28 -37.83
CA ALA A 20 -21.60 31.38 -37.80
C ALA A 20 -22.16 30.09 -37.21
N LEU A 21 -22.39 29.10 -38.04
CA LEU A 21 -22.48 27.71 -37.62
C LEU A 21 -21.18 27.42 -36.86
N ALA A 22 -21.21 27.59 -35.56
CA ALA A 22 -20.25 26.93 -34.68
C ALA A 22 -20.48 25.44 -34.94
N GLY A 23 -19.77 24.91 -35.91
CA GLY A 23 -19.65 23.48 -36.08
C GLY A 23 -19.27 22.97 -34.71
N GLU A 24 -20.10 22.10 -34.14
CA GLU A 24 -19.67 21.28 -33.03
C GLU A 24 -18.30 20.73 -33.47
N ARG A 25 -17.26 21.23 -32.85
CA ARG A 25 -15.96 20.58 -32.89
C ARG A 25 -16.22 19.23 -32.27
N MET A 26 -16.45 18.24 -33.12
CA MET A 26 -16.31 16.86 -32.71
C MET A 26 -14.87 16.75 -32.27
N VAL A 27 -14.69 16.76 -30.93
CA VAL A 27 -13.38 16.49 -30.35
C VAL A 27 -13.11 15.05 -30.72
N ILE A 28 -12.37 14.84 -31.81
CA ILE A 28 -11.82 13.53 -32.13
C ILE A 28 -10.84 13.28 -30.99
N GLU A 29 -11.25 12.43 -30.10
CA GLU A 29 -10.44 12.06 -28.95
C GLU A 29 -9.14 11.45 -29.46
N ALA A 30 -7.99 12.06 -29.10
CA ALA A 30 -6.71 11.62 -29.58
C ALA A 30 -6.40 10.21 -29.06
N ILE A 31 -5.89 9.35 -29.92
CA ILE A 31 -5.45 8.00 -29.55
C ILE A 31 -4.11 8.12 -28.85
N LEU A 32 -4.05 7.69 -27.59
CA LEU A 32 -2.84 7.68 -26.77
C LEU A 32 -2.03 6.39 -26.96
N ILE A 33 -2.71 5.23 -26.96
CA ILE A 33 -2.12 3.91 -27.15
C ILE A 33 -2.92 3.16 -28.21
N ARG A 34 -2.20 2.48 -29.10
CA ARG A 34 -2.77 1.50 -30.00
C ARG A 34 -1.95 0.22 -29.97
N VAL A 35 -2.64 -0.91 -29.78
CA VAL A 35 -2.08 -2.27 -29.90
C VAL A 35 -2.96 -3.03 -30.88
N ASN A 36 -2.48 -3.24 -32.12
CA ASN A 36 -3.26 -3.76 -33.25
C ASN A 36 -4.57 -2.96 -33.45
N ASP A 37 -5.72 -3.60 -33.22
CA ASP A 37 -7.04 -2.97 -33.32
C ASP A 37 -7.53 -2.38 -32.01
N ARG A 38 -6.84 -2.63 -30.91
CA ARG A 38 -7.20 -2.12 -29.59
C ARG A 38 -6.64 -0.72 -29.40
N ILE A 39 -7.49 0.21 -28.97
CA ILE A 39 -7.09 1.60 -28.74
C ILE A 39 -7.42 2.03 -27.31
N MET A 40 -6.64 2.98 -26.80
CA MET A 40 -6.92 3.78 -25.62
C MET A 40 -6.77 5.24 -25.98
N THR A 41 -7.76 6.03 -25.64
CA THR A 41 -7.76 7.47 -25.92
C THR A 41 -7.10 8.25 -24.78
N VAL A 42 -6.78 9.51 -25.02
CA VAL A 42 -6.30 10.46 -24.01
C VAL A 42 -7.30 10.59 -22.86
N GLY A 43 -8.61 10.61 -23.17
CA GLY A 43 -9.69 10.70 -22.17
C GLY A 43 -9.77 9.44 -21.30
N ASP A 44 -9.70 8.25 -21.91
CA ASP A 44 -9.70 6.98 -21.18
C ASP A 44 -8.54 6.90 -20.19
N PHE A 45 -7.34 7.26 -20.64
CA PHE A 45 -6.17 7.24 -19.77
C PHE A 45 -6.28 8.26 -18.63
N ARG A 46 -6.76 9.48 -18.92
CA ARG A 46 -6.98 10.50 -17.89
C ARG A 46 -7.97 10.02 -16.84
N GLN A 47 -9.07 9.40 -17.26
CA GLN A 47 -10.05 8.83 -16.35
C GLN A 47 -9.43 7.72 -15.50
N ARG A 48 -8.64 6.82 -16.09
CA ARG A 48 -7.95 5.75 -15.37
C ARG A 48 -6.99 6.33 -14.32
N LEU A 49 -6.19 7.32 -14.69
CA LEU A 49 -5.25 7.98 -13.80
C LEU A 49 -5.96 8.68 -12.63
N GLN A 50 -7.09 9.36 -12.88
CA GLN A 50 -7.89 9.96 -11.82
C GLN A 50 -8.43 8.93 -10.83
N VAL A 51 -8.91 7.79 -11.32
CA VAL A 51 -9.40 6.70 -10.46
C VAL A 51 -8.27 6.16 -9.59
N GLU A 52 -7.10 5.90 -10.15
CA GLU A 52 -5.96 5.39 -9.38
C GLU A 52 -5.48 6.40 -8.32
N LEU A 53 -5.40 7.68 -8.67
CA LEU A 53 -5.03 8.74 -7.73
C LEU A 53 -6.05 8.91 -6.59
N SER A 54 -7.35 8.72 -6.87
CA SER A 54 -8.40 8.83 -5.85
C SER A 54 -8.34 7.74 -4.77
N GLN A 55 -7.66 6.62 -5.04
CA GLN A 55 -7.49 5.52 -4.10
C GLN A 55 -6.29 5.73 -3.16
N ILE A 56 -5.45 6.73 -3.44
CA ILE A 56 -4.26 7.03 -2.65
C ILE A 56 -4.61 8.12 -1.62
N PRO A 57 -4.51 7.87 -0.29
CA PRO A 57 -4.87 8.85 0.74
C PRO A 57 -4.13 10.18 0.61
N ALA A 58 -2.87 10.14 0.14
CA ALA A 58 -2.06 11.32 -0.15
C ALA A 58 -1.47 11.15 -1.57
N PRO A 59 -2.18 11.60 -2.62
CA PRO A 59 -1.73 11.43 -3.99
C PRO A 59 -0.38 12.13 -4.23
N PRO A 60 0.49 11.54 -5.07
CA PRO A 60 1.77 12.13 -5.39
C PRO A 60 1.60 13.45 -6.16
N VAL A 61 2.56 14.37 -5.99
CA VAL A 61 2.59 15.67 -6.66
C VAL A 61 3.92 15.89 -7.38
N GLY A 62 3.95 16.82 -8.32
CA GLY A 62 5.18 17.20 -9.04
C GLY A 62 5.84 16.01 -9.75
N GLU A 63 7.15 15.80 -9.52
CA GLU A 63 7.92 14.76 -10.18
C GLU A 63 7.47 13.33 -9.76
N ALA A 64 7.00 13.15 -8.53
CA ALA A 64 6.44 11.89 -8.08
C ALA A 64 5.14 11.53 -8.84
N LEU A 65 4.31 12.52 -9.15
CA LEU A 65 3.12 12.33 -10.00
C LEU A 65 3.52 11.95 -11.44
N ARG A 66 4.58 12.57 -11.97
CA ARG A 66 5.11 12.21 -13.30
C ARG A 66 5.54 10.74 -13.34
N THR A 67 6.35 10.32 -12.37
CA THR A 67 6.82 8.93 -12.26
C THR A 67 5.66 7.94 -12.12
N PHE A 68 4.68 8.27 -11.27
CA PHE A 68 3.48 7.45 -11.09
C PHE A 68 2.67 7.32 -12.39
N SER A 69 2.47 8.44 -13.09
CA SER A 69 1.69 8.47 -14.33
C SER A 69 2.36 7.68 -15.46
N GLN A 70 3.69 7.76 -15.56
CA GLN A 70 4.48 6.97 -16.50
C GLN A 70 4.40 5.47 -16.17
N ALA A 71 4.54 5.10 -14.91
CA ALA A 71 4.41 3.69 -14.48
C ALA A 71 3.00 3.14 -14.76
N LEU A 72 1.96 3.93 -14.52
CA LEU A 72 0.58 3.56 -14.86
C LEU A 72 0.40 3.38 -16.37
N PHE A 73 0.98 4.29 -17.16
CA PHE A 73 0.92 4.20 -18.61
C PHE A 73 1.55 2.91 -19.14
N GLU A 74 2.75 2.54 -18.67
CA GLU A 74 3.39 1.28 -19.05
C GLU A 74 2.55 0.07 -18.60
N SER A 75 2.00 0.10 -17.40
CA SER A 75 1.10 -0.95 -16.91
C SER A 75 -0.13 -1.11 -17.81
N VAL A 76 -0.72 -0.01 -18.24
CA VAL A 76 -1.88 -0.03 -19.14
C VAL A 76 -1.51 -0.57 -20.53
N LEU A 77 -0.34 -0.21 -21.05
CA LEU A 77 0.17 -0.75 -22.31
C LEU A 77 0.37 -2.28 -22.20
N ASP A 78 0.96 -2.75 -21.11
CA ASP A 78 1.16 -4.18 -20.82
C ASP A 78 -0.17 -4.93 -20.72
N GLU A 79 -1.16 -4.35 -20.03
CA GLU A 79 -2.52 -4.88 -19.98
C GLU A 79 -3.13 -5.01 -21.39
N MET A 80 -2.99 -3.98 -22.23
CA MET A 80 -3.53 -3.99 -23.61
C MET A 80 -2.90 -5.08 -24.46
N VAL A 81 -1.59 -5.27 -24.33
CA VAL A 81 -0.83 -6.33 -25.02
C VAL A 81 -1.33 -7.72 -24.60
N LEU A 82 -1.50 -7.96 -23.32
CA LEU A 82 -2.01 -9.24 -22.80
C LEU A 82 -3.47 -9.48 -23.18
N LEU A 83 -4.30 -8.45 -23.22
CA LEU A 83 -5.69 -8.55 -23.68
C LEU A 83 -5.78 -8.85 -25.18
N GLU A 84 -4.87 -8.33 -25.99
CA GLU A 84 -4.78 -8.67 -27.40
C GLU A 84 -4.40 -10.16 -27.57
N ARG A 85 -3.42 -10.62 -26.79
CA ARG A 85 -3.02 -12.03 -26.79
C ARG A 85 -4.14 -12.95 -26.32
N ALA A 86 -4.93 -12.52 -25.31
CA ALA A 86 -6.11 -13.24 -24.86
C ALA A 86 -7.12 -13.46 -26.00
N GLN A 87 -7.34 -12.43 -26.80
CA GLN A 87 -8.27 -12.48 -27.95
C GLN A 87 -7.75 -13.42 -29.03
N GLU A 88 -6.47 -13.36 -29.40
CA GLU A 88 -5.85 -14.26 -30.38
C GLU A 88 -5.96 -15.72 -29.96
N LYS A 89 -5.65 -16.00 -28.68
CA LYS A 89 -5.72 -17.36 -28.13
C LYS A 89 -7.13 -17.80 -27.73
N ARG A 90 -8.12 -16.93 -27.86
CA ARG A 90 -9.52 -17.16 -27.44
C ARG A 90 -9.60 -17.62 -25.98
N ILE A 91 -8.81 -16.97 -25.11
CA ILE A 91 -8.86 -17.24 -23.66
C ILE A 91 -10.17 -16.65 -23.14
N LEU A 92 -10.92 -17.44 -22.38
CA LEU A 92 -12.20 -17.05 -21.80
C LEU A 92 -12.10 -17.08 -20.27
N VAL A 93 -12.91 -16.27 -19.64
CA VAL A 93 -13.17 -16.26 -18.20
C VAL A 93 -14.61 -16.69 -17.97
N ASP A 94 -14.83 -17.69 -17.11
CA ASP A 94 -16.15 -18.15 -16.74
C ASP A 94 -16.85 -17.12 -15.84
N GLU A 95 -18.12 -16.82 -16.12
CA GLU A 95 -18.88 -15.88 -15.30
C GLU A 95 -19.01 -16.32 -13.85
N GLU A 96 -19.06 -17.62 -13.59
CA GLU A 96 -19.04 -18.17 -12.24
C GLU A 96 -17.81 -17.74 -11.43
N MET A 97 -16.64 -17.64 -12.05
CA MET A 97 -15.45 -17.12 -11.39
C MET A 97 -15.55 -15.64 -11.06
N VAL A 98 -16.20 -14.87 -11.93
CA VAL A 98 -16.47 -13.43 -11.68
C VAL A 98 -17.45 -13.30 -10.53
N ASP A 99 -18.51 -14.12 -10.50
CA ASP A 99 -19.47 -14.15 -9.40
C ASP A 99 -18.80 -14.47 -8.07
N GLN A 100 -17.98 -15.52 -8.02
CA GLN A 100 -17.22 -15.90 -6.82
C GLN A 100 -16.29 -14.77 -6.34
N ALA A 101 -15.65 -14.05 -7.25
CA ALA A 101 -14.78 -12.93 -6.86
C ALA A 101 -15.58 -11.76 -6.28
N ILE A 102 -16.77 -11.48 -6.81
CA ILE A 102 -17.67 -10.45 -6.27
C ILE A 102 -18.23 -10.87 -4.91
N ASP A 103 -18.62 -12.14 -4.77
CA ASP A 103 -19.10 -12.68 -3.49
C ASP A 103 -18.02 -12.60 -2.42
N SER A 104 -16.79 -12.97 -2.75
CA SER A 104 -15.63 -12.81 -1.84
C SER A 104 -15.40 -11.35 -1.45
N LEU A 105 -15.48 -10.40 -2.41
CA LEU A 105 -15.38 -8.96 -2.12
C LEU A 105 -16.47 -8.51 -1.14
N ARG A 106 -17.72 -8.99 -1.35
CA ARG A 106 -18.84 -8.67 -0.46
C ARG A 106 -18.64 -9.21 0.94
N GLU A 107 -18.13 -10.44 1.06
CA GLU A 107 -17.81 -11.05 2.36
C GLU A 107 -16.69 -10.31 3.10
N GLU A 108 -15.59 -10.03 2.44
CA GLU A 108 -14.43 -9.33 3.02
C GLU A 108 -14.77 -7.92 3.55
N ASN A 109 -15.72 -7.24 2.87
CA ASN A 109 -16.15 -5.90 3.23
C ASN A 109 -17.45 -5.84 4.04
N ASN A 110 -18.01 -6.99 4.45
CA ASN A 110 -19.29 -7.09 5.15
C ASN A 110 -20.47 -6.46 4.37
N LEU A 111 -20.50 -6.66 3.03
CA LEU A 111 -21.50 -6.13 2.10
C LEU A 111 -22.42 -7.24 1.54
N GLN A 112 -22.77 -8.25 2.34
CA GLN A 112 -23.61 -9.37 1.91
C GLN A 112 -25.03 -8.93 1.56
N GLU A 113 -25.53 -7.87 2.20
CA GLU A 113 -26.83 -7.30 1.91
C GLU A 113 -26.80 -6.52 0.58
N ASP A 114 -27.71 -6.82 -0.35
CA ASP A 114 -27.73 -6.21 -1.69
C ASP A 114 -27.85 -4.68 -1.64
N ALA A 115 -28.65 -4.14 -0.71
CA ALA A 115 -28.81 -2.71 -0.54
C ALA A 115 -27.49 -2.03 -0.08
N ALA A 116 -26.78 -2.66 0.84
CA ALA A 116 -25.47 -2.15 1.32
C ALA A 116 -24.43 -2.19 0.22
N PHE A 117 -24.40 -3.27 -0.56
CA PHE A 117 -23.49 -3.42 -1.71
C PHE A 117 -23.78 -2.36 -2.79
N ALA A 118 -25.06 -2.18 -3.18
CA ALA A 118 -25.46 -1.17 -4.16
C ALA A 118 -25.06 0.25 -3.70
N GLN A 119 -25.29 0.58 -2.42
CA GLN A 119 -24.90 1.87 -1.85
C GLN A 119 -23.38 2.09 -1.83
N ALA A 120 -22.61 1.04 -1.52
CA ALA A 120 -21.16 1.10 -1.55
C ALA A 120 -20.63 1.35 -2.98
N LEU A 121 -21.21 0.69 -3.97
CA LEU A 121 -20.89 0.90 -5.38
C LEU A 121 -21.23 2.32 -5.83
N GLU A 122 -22.42 2.82 -5.49
CA GLU A 122 -22.84 4.20 -5.82
C GLU A 122 -21.89 5.22 -5.20
N SER A 123 -21.50 5.03 -3.93
CA SER A 123 -20.54 5.88 -3.23
C SER A 123 -19.17 5.89 -3.89
N ALA A 124 -18.77 4.76 -4.51
CA ALA A 124 -17.54 4.63 -5.27
C ALA A 124 -17.68 5.10 -6.74
N GLY A 125 -18.86 5.55 -7.17
CA GLY A 125 -19.13 5.94 -8.56
C GLY A 125 -19.08 4.79 -9.56
N LEU A 126 -19.30 3.55 -9.10
CA LEU A 126 -19.26 2.32 -9.89
C LEU A 126 -20.66 1.72 -10.05
N SER A 127 -20.88 1.03 -11.17
CA SER A 127 -21.99 0.09 -11.32
C SER A 127 -21.49 -1.34 -11.12
N GLU A 128 -22.38 -2.24 -10.74
CA GLU A 128 -22.05 -3.66 -10.63
C GLU A 128 -21.51 -4.22 -11.95
N GLU A 129 -22.09 -3.82 -13.08
CA GLU A 129 -21.63 -4.22 -14.41
C GLU A 129 -20.18 -3.81 -14.68
N LYS A 130 -19.81 -2.56 -14.34
CA LYS A 130 -18.41 -2.07 -14.46
C LYS A 130 -17.47 -2.83 -13.52
N LEU A 131 -17.93 -3.16 -12.31
CA LEU A 131 -17.16 -3.97 -11.38
C LEU A 131 -16.92 -5.37 -11.94
N ARG A 132 -17.95 -6.03 -12.45
CA ARG A 132 -17.86 -7.34 -13.11
C ARG A 132 -16.90 -7.32 -14.29
N GLU A 133 -16.99 -6.31 -15.14
CA GLU A 133 -16.08 -6.15 -16.28
C GLU A 133 -14.62 -5.95 -15.84
N ARG A 134 -14.39 -5.19 -14.75
CA ARG A 134 -13.05 -5.01 -14.16
C ARG A 134 -12.46 -6.34 -13.68
N TYR A 135 -13.25 -7.15 -12.98
CA TYR A 135 -12.81 -8.49 -12.54
C TYR A 135 -12.55 -9.42 -13.71
N ARG A 136 -13.47 -9.47 -14.67
CA ARG A 136 -13.31 -10.27 -15.90
C ARG A 136 -12.03 -9.91 -16.64
N ARG A 137 -11.77 -8.61 -16.81
CA ARG A 137 -10.57 -8.10 -17.46
C ARG A 137 -9.30 -8.50 -16.69
N SER A 138 -9.29 -8.33 -15.37
CA SER A 138 -8.16 -8.72 -14.53
C SER A 138 -7.87 -10.24 -14.61
N MET A 139 -8.90 -11.07 -14.52
CA MET A 139 -8.78 -12.53 -14.64
C MET A 139 -8.28 -12.95 -16.04
N LEU A 140 -8.75 -12.25 -17.08
CA LEU A 140 -8.32 -12.51 -18.45
C LEU A 140 -6.85 -12.21 -18.64
N ILE A 141 -6.35 -11.08 -18.13
CA ILE A 141 -4.94 -10.70 -18.14
C ILE A 141 -4.10 -11.75 -17.40
N GLN A 142 -4.52 -12.11 -16.18
CA GLN A 142 -3.82 -13.10 -15.36
C GLN A 142 -3.75 -14.48 -16.05
N ARG A 143 -4.87 -14.98 -16.58
CA ARG A 143 -4.90 -16.25 -17.31
C ARG A 143 -4.02 -16.23 -18.56
N THR A 144 -4.00 -15.10 -19.26
CA THR A 144 -3.15 -14.93 -20.44
C THR A 144 -1.68 -15.00 -20.06
N ALA A 145 -1.26 -14.23 -19.05
CA ALA A 145 0.11 -14.28 -18.56
C ALA A 145 0.49 -15.69 -18.12
N GLN A 146 -0.36 -16.37 -17.34
CA GLN A 146 -0.13 -17.76 -16.92
C GLN A 146 -0.03 -18.75 -18.09
N SER A 147 -0.78 -18.54 -19.17
CA SER A 147 -0.72 -19.40 -20.37
C SER A 147 0.56 -19.25 -21.17
N GLU A 148 1.25 -18.14 -21.04
CA GLU A 148 2.49 -17.79 -21.77
C GLU A 148 3.75 -18.14 -20.97
N VAL A 149 3.66 -18.14 -19.63
CA VAL A 149 4.78 -18.41 -18.72
C VAL A 149 4.92 -19.92 -18.52
N LYS A 150 6.14 -20.42 -18.58
CA LYS A 150 6.44 -21.83 -18.25
C LYS A 150 6.86 -21.90 -16.78
N PRO A 151 6.32 -22.86 -16.01
CA PRO A 151 6.79 -23.08 -14.65
C PRO A 151 8.31 -23.32 -14.64
N SER A 152 9.03 -22.52 -13.84
CA SER A 152 10.46 -22.75 -13.62
C SER A 152 10.64 -23.76 -12.50
N GLU A 153 11.44 -24.78 -12.74
CA GLU A 153 11.91 -25.66 -11.68
C GLU A 153 12.94 -24.91 -10.84
N ILE A 154 12.57 -24.58 -9.60
CA ILE A 154 13.47 -23.93 -8.64
C ILE A 154 14.23 -25.02 -7.90
N THR A 155 15.53 -25.09 -8.13
CA THR A 155 16.41 -26.06 -7.50
C THR A 155 16.74 -25.67 -6.05
N GLU A 156 17.06 -26.67 -5.23
CA GLU A 156 17.51 -26.40 -3.85
C GLU A 156 18.79 -25.56 -3.82
N GLU A 157 19.66 -25.73 -4.80
CA GLU A 157 20.88 -24.93 -4.94
C GLU A 157 20.56 -23.44 -5.11
N GLN A 158 19.59 -23.09 -5.95
CA GLN A 158 19.14 -21.69 -6.10
C GLN A 158 18.57 -21.13 -4.79
N LEU A 159 17.82 -21.94 -4.04
CA LEU A 159 17.29 -21.53 -2.75
C LEU A 159 18.39 -21.28 -1.73
N ARG A 160 19.43 -22.13 -1.69
CA ARG A 160 20.61 -21.93 -0.81
C ARG A 160 21.39 -20.69 -1.19
N GLN A 161 21.65 -20.48 -2.47
CA GLN A 161 22.32 -19.26 -2.95
C GLN A 161 21.56 -18.00 -2.57
N ARG A 162 20.22 -18.03 -2.67
CA ARG A 162 19.38 -16.91 -2.25
C ARG A 162 19.47 -16.67 -0.74
N TYR A 163 19.37 -17.75 0.06
CA TYR A 163 19.52 -17.68 1.50
C TYR A 163 20.87 -17.07 1.92
N GLU A 164 21.97 -17.52 1.30
CA GLU A 164 23.32 -17.00 1.57
C GLU A 164 23.46 -15.53 1.17
N ALA A 165 22.88 -15.13 0.03
CA ALA A 165 22.89 -13.75 -0.44
C ALA A 165 22.09 -12.80 0.46
N GLU A 166 21.05 -13.30 1.11
CA GLU A 166 20.14 -12.53 1.97
C GLU A 166 20.27 -12.89 3.46
N LEU A 167 21.37 -13.45 3.87
CA LEU A 167 21.60 -13.97 5.24
C LEU A 167 21.26 -12.92 6.31
N ASP A 168 21.56 -11.64 6.04
CA ASP A 168 21.25 -10.53 6.95
C ASP A 168 19.75 -10.35 7.21
N SER A 169 18.91 -10.69 6.23
CA SER A 169 17.44 -10.62 6.35
C SER A 169 16.87 -11.71 7.27
N TYR A 170 17.62 -12.76 7.51
CA TYR A 170 17.26 -13.88 8.38
C TYR A 170 17.89 -13.80 9.76
N ARG A 171 18.56 -12.67 10.08
CA ARG A 171 19.10 -12.45 11.42
C ARG A 171 18.00 -12.25 12.46
N ILE A 172 18.13 -12.95 13.55
CA ILE A 172 17.33 -12.75 14.75
C ILE A 172 18.14 -11.82 15.64
N PRO A 173 17.67 -10.60 15.92
CA PRO A 173 18.41 -9.71 16.82
C PRO A 173 18.40 -10.25 18.25
N ALA A 174 19.45 -9.96 18.99
CA ALA A 174 19.45 -10.18 20.44
C ALA A 174 18.30 -9.40 21.07
N LYS A 175 17.55 -10.06 21.97
CA LYS A 175 16.43 -9.47 22.69
C LYS A 175 16.57 -9.76 24.16
N VAL A 176 15.96 -8.90 24.99
CA VAL A 176 15.77 -9.12 26.41
C VAL A 176 14.27 -9.15 26.71
N GLU A 177 13.83 -10.13 27.47
CA GLU A 177 12.48 -10.20 27.99
C GLU A 177 12.46 -9.51 29.35
N LEU A 178 11.63 -8.48 29.47
CA LEU A 178 11.62 -7.58 30.62
C LEU A 178 10.25 -7.50 31.27
N GLU A 179 10.28 -7.34 32.61
CA GLU A 179 9.15 -6.93 33.43
C GLU A 179 9.49 -5.62 34.13
N GLN A 180 8.49 -4.82 34.43
CA GLN A 180 8.71 -3.54 35.09
C GLN A 180 7.75 -3.35 36.29
N LEU A 181 8.27 -2.73 37.31
CA LEU A 181 7.50 -2.08 38.38
C LEU A 181 7.66 -0.57 38.23
N PHE A 182 6.56 0.15 38.16
CA PHE A 182 6.57 1.60 38.08
C PHE A 182 5.89 2.19 39.31
N PHE A 183 6.65 2.98 40.05
CA PHE A 183 6.22 3.66 41.26
C PHE A 183 6.00 5.14 40.91
N PRO A 184 4.74 5.60 40.80
CA PRO A 184 4.48 6.99 40.46
C PRO A 184 4.93 7.92 41.57
N ILE A 185 5.42 9.12 41.21
CA ILE A 185 5.78 10.19 42.12
C ILE A 185 4.70 11.28 42.02
N ALA A 186 4.39 11.97 43.11
CA ALA A 186 3.50 13.11 43.09
C ALA A 186 4.01 14.19 42.12
N ALA A 187 3.09 14.90 41.45
CA ALA A 187 3.44 15.86 40.43
C ALA A 187 4.38 16.99 40.91
N ASP A 188 4.33 17.30 42.22
CA ASP A 188 5.22 18.28 42.87
C ASP A 188 6.56 17.67 43.34
N GLY A 189 6.75 16.34 43.17
CA GLY A 189 7.95 15.61 43.57
C GLY A 189 8.15 15.48 45.09
N SER A 190 7.16 15.85 45.93
CA SER A 190 7.29 15.92 47.36
C SER A 190 7.52 14.55 48.04
N ASP A 191 7.12 13.46 47.40
CA ASP A 191 7.20 12.09 47.92
C ASP A 191 8.36 11.28 47.29
N ARG A 192 9.16 11.86 46.38
CA ARG A 192 10.23 11.19 45.63
C ARG A 192 11.16 10.35 46.52
N ASP A 193 11.67 10.89 47.60
CA ASP A 193 12.57 10.18 48.50
C ASP A 193 11.87 9.02 49.22
N GLN A 194 10.59 9.17 49.52
CA GLN A 194 9.79 8.11 50.15
C GLN A 194 9.55 6.97 49.14
N VAL A 195 9.15 7.30 47.92
CA VAL A 195 8.93 6.33 46.84
C VAL A 195 10.24 5.60 46.50
N MET A 196 11.37 6.32 46.46
CA MET A 196 12.69 5.73 46.21
C MET A 196 13.04 4.71 47.32
N ARG A 197 12.79 5.04 48.60
CA ARG A 197 13.02 4.10 49.73
C ARG A 197 12.12 2.87 49.65
N LEU A 198 10.85 3.05 49.27
CA LEU A 198 9.91 1.95 49.08
C LEU A 198 10.40 0.99 47.96
N ALA A 199 10.79 1.54 46.82
CA ALA A 199 11.31 0.77 45.68
C ALA A 199 12.60 0.02 46.05
N ARG A 200 13.55 0.65 46.78
CA ARG A 200 14.75 -0.01 47.27
C ARG A 200 14.44 -1.16 48.23
N GLY A 201 13.55 -0.91 49.21
CA GLY A 201 13.15 -1.95 50.16
C GLY A 201 12.50 -3.16 49.49
N LEU A 202 11.71 -2.95 48.41
CA LEU A 202 11.15 -4.04 47.63
C LEU A 202 12.25 -4.81 46.91
N VAL A 203 13.17 -4.12 46.18
CA VAL A 203 14.30 -4.75 45.50
C VAL A 203 15.15 -5.58 46.46
N ASP A 204 15.45 -5.05 47.66
CA ASP A 204 16.25 -5.75 48.67
C ASP A 204 15.58 -7.03 49.17
N ARG A 205 14.25 -7.00 49.42
CA ARG A 205 13.51 -8.21 49.82
C ARG A 205 13.47 -9.26 48.73
N VAL A 206 13.25 -8.85 47.46
CA VAL A 206 13.26 -9.79 46.35
C VAL A 206 14.66 -10.39 46.15
N ARG A 207 15.72 -9.61 46.27
CA ARG A 207 17.11 -10.14 46.26
C ARG A 207 17.42 -11.11 47.42
N GLN A 208 16.69 -11.01 48.52
CA GLN A 208 16.76 -11.94 49.64
C GLN A 208 15.86 -13.18 49.49
N GLY A 209 15.15 -13.29 48.35
CA GLY A 209 14.36 -14.47 47.99
C GLY A 209 12.84 -14.31 48.08
N SER A 210 12.34 -13.10 48.37
CA SER A 210 10.89 -12.85 48.28
C SER A 210 10.40 -12.90 46.83
N ASP A 211 9.15 -13.31 46.63
CA ASP A 211 8.51 -13.33 45.33
C ASP A 211 8.19 -11.91 44.83
N LEU A 212 8.63 -11.55 43.64
CA LEU A 212 8.45 -10.20 43.07
C LEU A 212 6.98 -9.80 42.94
N LYS A 213 6.13 -10.71 42.48
CA LYS A 213 4.70 -10.44 42.28
C LYS A 213 3.97 -10.24 43.63
N ALA A 214 4.35 -11.02 44.62
CA ALA A 214 3.81 -10.86 46.00
C ALA A 214 4.23 -9.51 46.58
N GLU A 215 5.51 -9.14 46.47
CA GLU A 215 6.03 -7.86 46.98
C GLU A 215 5.43 -6.67 46.24
N ALA A 216 5.23 -6.75 44.92
CA ALA A 216 4.55 -5.74 44.10
C ALA A 216 3.09 -5.55 44.59
N THR A 217 2.37 -6.65 44.79
CA THR A 217 0.99 -6.64 45.30
C THR A 217 0.90 -5.99 46.70
N LEU A 218 1.81 -6.33 47.59
CA LEU A 218 1.88 -5.73 48.94
C LEU A 218 2.17 -4.21 48.90
N ALA A 219 2.95 -3.78 47.92
CA ALA A 219 3.24 -2.36 47.65
C ALA A 219 2.13 -1.62 46.92
N GLY A 220 1.08 -2.32 46.43
CA GLY A 220 0.03 -1.74 45.60
C GLY A 220 0.48 -1.38 44.20
N ILE A 221 1.56 -1.99 43.71
CA ILE A 221 2.15 -1.74 42.37
C ILE A 221 1.85 -2.93 41.46
N GLN A 222 1.50 -2.62 40.21
CA GLN A 222 1.31 -3.67 39.20
C GLN A 222 2.64 -4.04 38.56
N LEU A 223 2.90 -5.34 38.45
CA LEU A 223 3.97 -5.88 37.63
C LEU A 223 3.50 -5.86 36.18
N GLN A 224 4.23 -5.15 35.31
CA GLN A 224 3.95 -5.01 33.91
C GLN A 224 4.94 -5.87 33.09
N GLU A 225 4.42 -6.76 32.28
CA GLU A 225 5.21 -7.51 31.30
C GLU A 225 5.47 -6.61 30.07
N LEU A 226 6.73 -6.29 29.80
CA LEU A 226 7.14 -5.51 28.65
C LEU A 226 7.38 -6.40 27.41
N GLY A 227 7.48 -7.72 27.62
CA GLY A 227 7.78 -8.69 26.58
C GLY A 227 9.24 -8.66 26.12
N ALA A 228 9.50 -9.26 24.95
CA ALA A 228 10.83 -9.36 24.37
C ALA A 228 11.14 -8.11 23.50
N ILE A 229 12.09 -7.30 23.95
CA ILE A 229 12.53 -6.05 23.33
C ILE A 229 13.91 -6.27 22.71
N PRO A 230 14.14 -5.88 21.43
CA PRO A 230 15.47 -5.90 20.85
C PRO A 230 16.45 -5.05 21.67
N GLU A 231 17.64 -5.57 21.96
CA GLU A 231 18.65 -4.82 22.73
C GLU A 231 19.03 -3.49 22.07
N ALA A 232 18.97 -3.44 20.73
CA ALA A 232 19.24 -2.22 19.96
C ALA A 232 18.23 -1.09 20.24
N ASP A 233 16.97 -1.43 20.60
CA ASP A 233 15.89 -0.48 20.83
C ASP A 233 15.88 0.07 22.25
N LEU A 234 16.70 -0.52 23.16
CA LEU A 234 16.82 -0.05 24.51
C LEU A 234 17.63 1.26 24.56
N ARG A 235 17.21 2.16 25.47
CA ARG A 235 18.02 3.34 25.80
C ARG A 235 19.41 2.89 26.32
N GLN A 236 20.41 3.67 26.01
CA GLN A 236 21.81 3.31 26.33
C GLN A 236 22.05 3.10 27.83
N ASP A 237 21.46 3.95 28.68
CA ASP A 237 21.55 3.85 30.14
C ASP A 237 20.96 2.54 30.69
N LEU A 238 19.80 2.15 30.16
CA LEU A 238 19.15 0.90 30.54
C LEU A 238 19.95 -0.33 30.05
N ARG A 239 20.47 -0.27 28.82
CA ARG A 239 21.28 -1.34 28.25
C ARG A 239 22.49 -1.65 29.12
N GLN A 240 23.22 -0.61 29.53
CA GLN A 240 24.40 -0.76 30.39
C GLN A 240 24.04 -1.42 31.74
N VAL A 241 22.92 -1.03 32.35
CA VAL A 241 22.48 -1.64 33.61
C VAL A 241 22.06 -3.10 33.42
N LEU A 242 21.40 -3.41 32.30
CA LEU A 242 20.99 -4.78 31.99
C LEU A 242 22.17 -5.70 31.67
N GLU A 243 23.26 -5.18 31.04
CA GLU A 243 24.46 -5.98 30.74
C GLU A 243 25.09 -6.63 31.98
N GLU A 244 24.98 -5.96 33.14
CA GLU A 244 25.53 -6.44 34.40
C GLU A 244 24.57 -7.37 35.17
N LEU A 245 23.33 -7.55 34.70
CA LEU A 245 22.30 -8.35 35.37
C LEU A 245 22.29 -9.79 34.89
N GLU A 246 22.18 -10.73 35.81
CA GLU A 246 21.83 -12.11 35.48
C GLU A 246 20.33 -12.25 35.21
N GLU A 247 19.96 -13.30 34.48
CA GLU A 247 18.54 -13.63 34.29
C GLU A 247 17.81 -13.80 35.62
N GLY A 248 16.60 -13.22 35.72
CA GLY A 248 15.84 -13.11 36.96
C GLY A 248 16.24 -11.93 37.83
N GLY A 249 17.33 -11.24 37.53
CA GLY A 249 17.85 -10.09 38.30
C GLY A 249 17.01 -8.83 38.15
N LEU A 250 17.10 -7.97 39.21
CA LEU A 250 16.43 -6.66 39.26
C LEU A 250 17.45 -5.53 39.15
N THR A 251 17.10 -4.47 38.40
CA THR A 251 17.86 -3.22 38.45
C THR A 251 17.76 -2.59 39.84
N ASN A 252 18.67 -1.69 40.18
CA ASN A 252 18.42 -0.71 41.23
C ASN A 252 17.27 0.20 40.76
N PRO A 253 16.52 0.83 41.70
CA PRO A 253 15.49 1.79 41.34
C PRO A 253 16.08 2.93 40.49
N LEU A 254 15.49 3.14 39.34
CA LEU A 254 15.88 4.16 38.35
C LEU A 254 14.87 5.31 38.39
N ASP A 255 15.36 6.52 38.57
CA ASP A 255 14.52 7.73 38.50
C ASP A 255 14.30 8.14 37.06
N THR A 256 13.04 8.16 36.60
CA THR A 256 12.65 8.53 35.23
C THR A 256 12.06 9.94 35.14
N GLY A 257 12.12 10.72 36.22
CA GLY A 257 11.53 12.05 36.32
C GLY A 257 10.03 12.04 36.69
N GLY A 258 9.24 11.16 36.08
CA GLY A 258 7.80 10.99 36.41
C GLY A 258 7.50 9.90 37.41
N GLY A 259 8.52 9.11 37.80
CA GLY A 259 8.39 7.99 38.74
C GLY A 259 9.69 7.23 38.92
N ILE A 260 9.65 6.26 39.82
CA ILE A 260 10.76 5.32 40.04
C ILE A 260 10.44 4.01 39.34
N GLN A 261 11.35 3.55 38.52
CA GLN A 261 11.22 2.32 37.75
C GLN A 261 12.18 1.25 38.28
N VAL A 262 11.70 0.04 38.42
CA VAL A 262 12.51 -1.16 38.67
C VAL A 262 12.23 -2.14 37.53
N ILE A 263 13.28 -2.62 36.88
CA ILE A 263 13.17 -3.56 35.75
C ILE A 263 13.73 -4.90 36.18
N ARG A 264 13.01 -5.97 35.87
CA ARG A 264 13.48 -7.35 35.97
C ARG A 264 13.91 -7.85 34.59
N LEU A 265 15.11 -8.35 34.47
CA LEU A 265 15.54 -9.13 33.33
C LEU A 265 14.99 -10.56 33.50
N VAL A 266 13.96 -10.91 32.72
CA VAL A 266 13.37 -12.27 32.77
C VAL A 266 14.33 -13.27 32.15
N ARG A 267 14.73 -13.01 30.92
CA ARG A 267 15.74 -13.81 30.18
C ARG A 267 16.34 -13.04 29.01
N ARG A 268 17.46 -13.55 28.50
CA ARG A 268 18.08 -13.10 27.27
C ARG A 268 17.72 -14.04 26.13
N ILE A 269 17.49 -13.48 24.96
CA ILE A 269 17.33 -14.21 23.73
C ILE A 269 18.51 -13.83 22.86
N GLU A 270 19.41 -14.77 22.66
CA GLU A 270 20.64 -14.53 21.90
C GLU A 270 20.35 -14.20 20.44
N ALA A 271 21.22 -13.39 19.84
CA ALA A 271 21.22 -13.17 18.41
C ALA A 271 21.47 -14.49 17.67
N GLY A 272 20.80 -14.66 16.56
CA GLY A 272 20.96 -15.86 15.76
C GLY A 272 20.69 -15.59 14.29
N VAL A 273 20.59 -16.66 13.53
CA VAL A 273 20.13 -16.65 12.15
C VAL A 273 19.12 -17.78 12.01
N GLN A 274 17.97 -17.50 11.40
CA GLN A 274 17.00 -18.54 11.06
C GLN A 274 17.68 -19.56 10.14
N LEU A 275 17.51 -20.83 10.45
CA LEU A 275 18.13 -21.89 9.64
C LEU A 275 17.49 -21.95 8.25
N PHE A 276 18.27 -22.34 7.24
CA PHE A 276 17.79 -22.50 5.87
C PHE A 276 16.51 -23.33 5.80
N ASP A 277 16.42 -24.45 6.52
CA ASP A 277 15.25 -25.31 6.48
C ASP A 277 13.99 -24.67 7.07
N GLU A 278 14.13 -23.71 7.99
CA GLU A 278 13.02 -22.97 8.58
C GLU A 278 12.45 -21.93 7.59
N VAL A 279 13.28 -21.36 6.75
CA VAL A 279 12.88 -20.30 5.80
C VAL A 279 12.79 -20.77 4.35
N LYS A 280 13.15 -22.02 4.06
CA LYS A 280 13.22 -22.60 2.71
C LYS A 280 11.93 -22.39 1.91
N GLU A 281 10.76 -22.63 2.52
CA GLU A 281 9.48 -22.46 1.84
C GLU A 281 9.11 -20.97 1.62
N LEU A 282 9.56 -20.08 2.50
CA LEU A 282 9.42 -18.65 2.30
C LEU A 282 10.26 -18.21 1.08
N ILE A 283 11.53 -18.61 1.04
CA ILE A 283 12.45 -18.31 -0.06
C ILE A 283 11.91 -18.88 -1.37
N ARG A 284 11.40 -20.11 -1.36
CA ARG A 284 10.82 -20.74 -2.55
C ARG A 284 9.67 -19.91 -3.11
N ARG A 285 8.76 -19.44 -2.26
CA ARG A 285 7.65 -18.58 -2.69
C ARG A 285 8.13 -17.26 -3.30
N GLN A 286 9.13 -16.63 -2.68
CA GLN A 286 9.72 -15.36 -3.18
C GLN A 286 10.38 -15.58 -4.55
N VAL A 287 11.26 -16.58 -4.68
CA VAL A 287 11.94 -16.90 -5.94
C VAL A 287 10.94 -17.31 -7.03
N SER A 288 9.88 -18.06 -6.68
CA SER A 288 8.80 -18.40 -7.62
C SER A 288 8.09 -17.17 -8.15
N LEU A 289 7.75 -16.23 -7.27
CA LEU A 289 7.06 -15.00 -7.64
C LEU A 289 7.95 -14.12 -8.54
N GLU A 290 9.20 -13.90 -8.14
CA GLU A 290 10.18 -13.13 -8.92
C GLU A 290 10.40 -13.75 -10.31
N SER A 291 10.55 -15.07 -10.37
CA SER A 291 10.71 -15.80 -11.63
C SER A 291 9.48 -15.66 -12.53
N TYR A 292 8.28 -15.76 -11.95
CA TYR A 292 7.02 -15.56 -12.68
C TYR A 292 6.91 -14.13 -13.22
N GLU A 293 7.20 -13.12 -12.41
CA GLU A 293 7.16 -11.71 -12.81
C GLU A 293 8.18 -11.42 -13.93
N GLN A 294 9.39 -11.96 -13.80
CA GLN A 294 10.44 -11.80 -14.81
C GLN A 294 10.04 -12.44 -16.14
N GLN A 295 9.50 -13.66 -16.10
CA GLN A 295 9.02 -14.34 -17.30
C GLN A 295 7.84 -13.61 -17.93
N THR A 296 6.90 -13.12 -17.13
CA THR A 296 5.76 -12.33 -17.61
C THR A 296 6.24 -11.06 -18.31
N ARG A 297 7.18 -10.32 -17.72
CA ARG A 297 7.80 -9.16 -18.38
C ARG A 297 8.45 -9.54 -19.71
N GLY A 298 9.22 -10.62 -19.75
CA GLY A 298 9.82 -11.10 -21.00
C GLY A 298 8.80 -11.48 -22.08
N VAL A 299 7.66 -12.05 -21.64
CA VAL A 299 6.53 -12.33 -22.55
C VAL A 299 5.93 -11.04 -23.09
N VAL A 300 5.65 -10.08 -22.24
CA VAL A 300 5.05 -8.79 -22.64
C VAL A 300 5.95 -8.04 -23.62
N GLU A 301 7.25 -7.94 -23.33
CA GLU A 301 8.21 -7.27 -24.23
C GLU A 301 8.26 -7.95 -25.60
N ARG A 302 8.30 -9.28 -25.65
CA ARG A 302 8.24 -10.03 -26.91
C ARG A 302 6.93 -9.74 -27.69
N LEU A 303 5.79 -9.69 -26.99
CA LEU A 303 4.50 -9.40 -27.60
C LEU A 303 4.41 -7.94 -28.11
N LYS A 304 5.04 -6.98 -27.41
CA LYS A 304 5.17 -5.59 -27.89
C LYS A 304 5.94 -5.50 -29.21
N GLU A 305 6.95 -6.36 -29.40
CA GLU A 305 7.70 -6.45 -30.68
C GLU A 305 6.88 -7.15 -31.77
N GLU A 306 6.04 -8.13 -31.41
CA GLU A 306 5.21 -8.90 -32.33
C GLU A 306 4.00 -8.10 -32.85
N TYR A 307 3.43 -7.22 -32.03
CA TYR A 307 2.23 -6.45 -32.33
C TYR A 307 2.53 -5.08 -32.89
N LEU A 308 1.53 -4.52 -33.62
CA LEU A 308 1.59 -3.12 -34.03
C LEU A 308 1.29 -2.22 -32.85
N VAL A 309 2.33 -1.86 -32.09
CA VAL A 309 2.23 -0.92 -30.96
C VAL A 309 2.55 0.49 -31.44
N LYS A 310 1.64 1.44 -31.17
CA LYS A 310 1.85 2.88 -31.38
C LYS A 310 1.47 3.62 -30.11
N VAL A 311 2.33 4.53 -29.70
CA VAL A 311 2.18 5.34 -28.49
C VAL A 311 2.36 6.82 -28.86
N ASP A 312 1.47 7.66 -28.38
CA ASP A 312 1.60 9.12 -28.44
C ASP A 312 2.28 9.63 -27.17
N GLN A 313 3.62 9.74 -27.24
CA GLN A 313 4.44 10.23 -26.13
C GLN A 313 4.21 11.73 -25.84
N GLU A 314 3.90 12.52 -26.86
CA GLU A 314 3.61 13.95 -26.69
C GLU A 314 2.28 14.14 -25.98
N GLY A 315 1.24 13.40 -26.38
CA GLY A 315 -0.06 13.41 -25.70
C GLY A 315 0.03 12.94 -24.24
N LEU A 316 0.85 11.93 -23.94
CA LEU A 316 1.11 11.50 -22.57
C LEU A 316 1.75 12.62 -21.74
N ALA A 317 2.80 13.25 -22.25
CA ALA A 317 3.49 14.33 -21.55
C ALA A 317 2.54 15.50 -21.27
N GLU A 318 1.70 15.87 -22.24
CA GLU A 318 0.71 16.94 -22.09
C GLU A 318 -0.32 16.64 -20.99
N ILE A 319 -0.84 15.39 -20.92
CA ILE A 319 -1.76 14.97 -19.85
C ILE A 319 -1.10 15.12 -18.48
N ILE A 320 0.13 14.64 -18.34
CA ILE A 320 0.87 14.67 -17.09
C ILE A 320 1.12 16.13 -16.66
N ASP A 321 1.56 16.98 -17.56
CA ASP A 321 1.84 18.40 -17.27
C ASP A 321 0.57 19.15 -16.85
N GLN A 322 -0.57 18.90 -17.51
CA GLN A 322 -1.87 19.47 -17.13
C GLN A 322 -2.28 19.05 -15.72
N LEU A 323 -2.06 17.78 -15.34
CA LEU A 323 -2.39 17.28 -14.01
C LEU A 323 -1.45 17.85 -12.93
N ILE A 324 -0.16 17.98 -13.22
CA ILE A 324 0.81 18.60 -12.29
C ILE A 324 0.40 20.05 -12.02
N MET A 325 0.01 20.81 -13.05
CA MET A 325 -0.47 22.17 -12.89
C MET A 325 -1.74 22.22 -12.05
N ALA A 326 -2.72 21.36 -12.33
CA ALA A 326 -3.99 21.34 -11.62
C ALA A 326 -3.87 20.96 -10.13
N LEU A 327 -2.95 20.06 -9.79
CA LEU A 327 -2.72 19.60 -8.41
C LEU A 327 -1.67 20.44 -7.67
N GLY A 328 -0.88 21.24 -8.39
CA GLY A 328 0.10 22.16 -7.80
C GLY A 328 -0.47 23.52 -7.40
N GLU A 329 -1.69 23.85 -7.85
CA GLU A 329 -2.43 25.05 -7.51
C GLU A 329 -3.41 24.87 -6.35
N ALA A 330 -3.57 23.62 -5.84
CA ALA A 330 -4.46 23.25 -4.73
C ALA A 330 -3.67 23.07 -3.42
#